data_8e704715a3feeeaec33503a87762630e
#
_entry.id   8e704715a3feeeaec33503a87762630e
#
_cell.length_a   1.000
_cell.length_b   1.000
_cell.length_c   1.000
_cell.angle_alpha   90.00
_cell.angle_beta   90.00
_cell.angle_gamma   90.00
#
_symmetry.space_group_name_H-M   'P 1'
#
loop_
_entity.id
_entity.type
_entity.pdbx_description
1 polymer ?
#
loop_
_entity_poly.entity_id
_entity_poly.type
_entity_poly.pdbx_seq_one_letter_code
_entity_poly.pdbx_strand_id
1 'polypeptide(L)'
;MAYYSDHYEENVDEVLGELSRALKAVDRETVEKFVQAVLNADQVYFVGVGRVFLSLEAICKRFAHLGIRAHCVGEITEPAITDKDLLIVGSGSGQSIVPLNIARKAHSIGAHIVHIGSNPNSDMKELVDFMVRIPVRTKFYLEDEIDSRQPMTSLFEQSLLLFGDICAKMIIEEKNIDLKGLWQYHANLE
;
A
#
# COMPACT_ATOMS: atom_id res chain seq x y z
N MET A 1 -35.16 -20.66 -0.34
CA MET A 1 -34.28 -19.82 0.53
C MET A 1 -33.31 -19.08 -0.37
N ALA A 2 -33.19 -17.79 -0.17
CA ALA A 2 -32.28 -16.93 -0.95
C ALA A 2 -30.89 -16.93 -0.26
N TYR A 3 -30.08 -17.95 -0.53
CA TYR A 3 -28.78 -18.17 0.14
C TYR A 3 -27.96 -16.91 0.30
N TYR A 4 -27.82 -16.12 -0.75
CA TYR A 4 -26.96 -14.91 -0.74
C TYR A 4 -27.47 -13.81 0.19
N SER A 5 -28.77 -13.54 0.23
CA SER A 5 -29.35 -12.54 1.13
C SER A 5 -29.24 -12.95 2.60
N ASP A 6 -29.47 -14.25 2.86
CA ASP A 6 -29.50 -14.78 4.23
C ASP A 6 -28.09 -14.80 4.88
N HIS A 7 -27.01 -14.80 4.07
CA HIS A 7 -25.62 -14.85 4.55
C HIS A 7 -24.85 -13.53 4.31
N TYR A 8 -25.47 -12.50 3.74
CA TYR A 8 -24.76 -11.27 3.39
C TYR A 8 -24.16 -10.56 4.61
N GLU A 9 -24.96 -10.33 5.65
CA GLU A 9 -24.53 -9.63 6.86
C GLU A 9 -23.43 -10.40 7.60
N GLU A 10 -23.52 -11.71 7.72
CA GLU A 10 -22.48 -12.54 8.32
C GLU A 10 -21.14 -12.40 7.58
N ASN A 11 -21.16 -12.40 6.24
CA ASN A 11 -19.96 -12.19 5.43
C ASN A 11 -19.41 -10.75 5.55
N VAL A 12 -20.25 -9.73 5.70
CA VAL A 12 -19.83 -8.37 5.98
C VAL A 12 -19.08 -8.30 7.31
N ASP A 13 -19.64 -8.87 8.37
CA ASP A 13 -19.03 -8.87 9.70
C ASP A 13 -17.68 -9.62 9.71
N GLU A 14 -17.60 -10.73 8.99
CA GLU A 14 -16.38 -11.50 8.84
C GLU A 14 -15.28 -10.69 8.15
N VAL A 15 -15.57 -10.10 6.99
CA VAL A 15 -14.62 -9.28 6.21
C VAL A 15 -14.14 -8.08 7.03
N LEU A 16 -15.05 -7.34 7.68
CA LEU A 16 -14.70 -6.19 8.50
C LEU A 16 -13.89 -6.59 9.73
N GLY A 17 -14.22 -7.73 10.35
CA GLY A 17 -13.48 -8.27 11.47
C GLY A 17 -12.04 -8.66 11.10
N GLU A 18 -11.83 -9.31 9.96
CA GLU A 18 -10.50 -9.64 9.43
C GLU A 18 -9.68 -8.38 9.14
N LEU A 19 -10.26 -7.39 8.45
CA LEU A 19 -9.63 -6.11 8.16
C LEU A 19 -9.22 -5.36 9.43
N SER A 20 -10.10 -5.31 10.44
CA SER A 20 -9.79 -4.67 11.72
C SER A 20 -8.60 -5.32 12.42
N ARG A 21 -8.50 -6.66 12.42
CA ARG A 21 -7.36 -7.38 12.98
C ARG A 21 -6.08 -7.09 12.22
N ALA A 22 -6.12 -7.16 10.89
CA ALA A 22 -4.97 -6.95 10.02
C ALA A 22 -4.37 -5.55 10.18
N LEU A 23 -5.21 -4.51 10.12
CA LEU A 23 -4.77 -3.12 10.24
C LEU A 23 -4.24 -2.77 11.63
N LYS A 24 -4.84 -3.32 12.69
CA LYS A 24 -4.36 -3.12 14.07
C LYS A 24 -3.06 -3.85 14.39
N ALA A 25 -2.71 -4.85 13.60
CA ALA A 25 -1.45 -5.59 13.75
C ALA A 25 -0.24 -4.91 13.08
N VAL A 26 -0.47 -3.84 12.30
CA VAL A 26 0.63 -3.05 11.72
C VAL A 26 1.36 -2.30 12.84
N ASP A 27 2.67 -2.39 12.84
CA ASP A 27 3.51 -1.73 13.83
C ASP A 27 3.45 -0.21 13.72
N ARG A 28 3.18 0.46 14.84
CA ARG A 28 2.96 1.92 14.89
C ARG A 28 4.20 2.75 14.57
N GLU A 29 5.38 2.30 14.98
CA GLU A 29 6.63 3.00 14.66
C GLU A 29 6.92 2.93 13.17
N THR A 30 6.59 1.82 12.54
CA THR A 30 6.73 1.65 11.09
C THR A 30 5.72 2.51 10.32
N VAL A 31 4.51 2.71 10.85
CA VAL A 31 3.52 3.66 10.28
C VAL A 31 4.07 5.08 10.28
N GLU A 32 4.65 5.54 11.41
CA GLU A 32 5.28 6.85 11.50
C GLU A 32 6.41 7.01 10.49
N LYS A 33 7.32 6.01 10.40
CA LYS A 33 8.41 6.01 9.41
C LYS A 33 7.89 6.09 7.98
N PHE A 34 6.79 5.38 7.67
CA PHE A 34 6.19 5.38 6.34
C PHE A 34 5.64 6.77 5.98
N VAL A 35 4.89 7.39 6.88
CA VAL A 35 4.34 8.73 6.65
C VAL A 35 5.46 9.75 6.46
N GLN A 36 6.50 9.70 7.29
CA GLN A 36 7.66 10.60 7.16
C GLN A 36 8.41 10.37 5.84
N ALA A 37 8.60 9.12 5.41
CA ALA A 37 9.23 8.82 4.13
C ALA A 37 8.44 9.41 2.94
N VAL A 38 7.11 9.29 2.97
CA VAL A 38 6.23 9.88 1.94
C VAL A 38 6.32 11.40 1.91
N LEU A 39 6.34 12.05 3.08
CA LEU A 39 6.35 13.51 3.18
C LEU A 39 7.69 14.14 2.85
N ASN A 40 8.79 13.41 3.03
CA ASN A 40 10.15 13.89 2.79
C ASN A 40 10.64 13.61 1.35
N ALA A 41 9.99 12.76 0.60
CA ALA A 41 10.36 12.45 -0.77
C ALA A 41 10.02 13.60 -1.73
N ASP A 42 10.87 13.83 -2.74
CA ASP A 42 10.59 14.76 -3.81
C ASP A 42 9.43 14.24 -4.69
N GLN A 43 9.40 12.94 -4.95
CA GLN A 43 8.33 12.23 -5.65
C GLN A 43 8.14 10.82 -5.08
N VAL A 44 6.93 10.28 -5.18
CA VAL A 44 6.59 8.95 -4.67
C VAL A 44 6.12 8.07 -5.82
N TYR A 45 6.75 6.90 -5.98
CA TYR A 45 6.44 5.93 -7.02
C TYR A 45 5.81 4.68 -6.41
N PHE A 46 4.86 4.10 -7.13
CA PHE A 46 4.13 2.91 -6.69
C PHE A 46 4.29 1.77 -7.66
N VAL A 47 4.65 0.59 -7.18
CA VAL A 47 4.76 -0.62 -7.99
C VAL A 47 4.15 -1.83 -7.31
N GLY A 48 3.43 -2.61 -8.07
CA GLY A 48 2.81 -3.87 -7.68
C GLY A 48 2.38 -4.67 -8.90
N VAL A 49 1.64 -5.75 -8.69
CA VAL A 49 1.04 -6.54 -9.77
C VAL A 49 -0.38 -6.97 -9.40
N GLY A 50 -1.24 -7.14 -10.41
CA GLY A 50 -2.61 -7.62 -10.22
C GLY A 50 -3.42 -6.72 -9.29
N ARG A 51 -4.25 -7.31 -8.43
CA ARG A 51 -5.13 -6.57 -7.50
C ARG A 51 -4.36 -5.72 -6.48
N VAL A 52 -3.16 -6.16 -6.09
CA VAL A 52 -2.25 -5.35 -5.25
C VAL A 52 -1.92 -4.03 -5.94
N PHE A 53 -1.67 -4.06 -7.25
CA PHE A 53 -1.38 -2.84 -8.00
C PHE A 53 -2.60 -1.91 -8.08
N LEU A 54 -3.81 -2.44 -8.27
CA LEU A 54 -5.04 -1.63 -8.22
C LEU A 54 -5.21 -0.90 -6.88
N SER A 55 -4.87 -1.54 -5.77
CA SER A 55 -4.86 -0.89 -4.45
C SER A 55 -3.82 0.23 -4.37
N LEU A 56 -2.63 0.00 -4.93
CA LEU A 56 -1.57 1.01 -4.98
C LEU A 56 -1.92 2.19 -5.90
N GLU A 57 -2.55 1.95 -7.04
CA GLU A 57 -3.04 3.02 -7.93
C GLU A 57 -4.06 3.91 -7.20
N ALA A 58 -4.96 3.31 -6.41
CA ALA A 58 -5.91 4.05 -5.60
C ALA A 58 -5.20 4.90 -4.52
N ILE A 59 -4.16 4.35 -3.86
CA ILE A 59 -3.32 5.09 -2.90
C ILE A 59 -2.55 6.20 -3.59
N CYS A 60 -1.94 5.94 -4.74
CA CYS A 60 -1.24 6.92 -5.58
C CYS A 60 -2.14 8.11 -5.87
N LYS A 61 -3.36 7.85 -6.38
CA LYS A 61 -4.35 8.88 -6.62
C LYS A 61 -4.74 9.63 -5.34
N ARG A 62 -4.88 8.94 -4.20
CA ARG A 62 -5.18 9.56 -2.92
C ARG A 62 -4.07 10.51 -2.46
N PHE A 63 -2.80 10.12 -2.61
CA PHE A 63 -1.66 10.98 -2.27
C PHE A 63 -1.54 12.17 -3.22
N ALA A 64 -1.84 11.99 -4.50
CA ALA A 64 -1.93 13.10 -5.45
C ALA A 64 -3.01 14.13 -5.04
N HIS A 65 -4.14 13.70 -4.44
CA HIS A 65 -5.13 14.62 -3.88
C HIS A 65 -4.63 15.43 -2.67
N LEU A 66 -3.55 15.00 -2.01
CA LEU A 66 -2.87 15.76 -0.95
C LEU A 66 -1.81 16.74 -1.49
N GLY A 67 -1.65 16.81 -2.83
CA GLY A 67 -0.60 17.61 -3.47
C GLY A 67 0.77 16.93 -3.52
N ILE A 68 0.86 15.65 -3.14
CA ILE A 68 2.08 14.85 -3.24
C ILE A 68 2.28 14.46 -4.71
N ARG A 69 3.48 14.63 -5.24
CA ARG A 69 3.83 14.17 -6.58
C ARG A 69 3.95 12.64 -6.57
N ALA A 70 2.89 11.97 -6.99
CA ALA A 70 2.72 10.52 -6.93
C ALA A 70 2.53 9.93 -8.33
N HIS A 71 3.26 8.84 -8.62
CA HIS A 71 3.32 8.19 -9.93
C HIS A 71 3.18 6.67 -9.79
N CYS A 72 2.53 6.04 -10.73
CA CYS A 72 2.54 4.59 -10.85
C CYS A 72 3.62 4.16 -11.84
N VAL A 73 4.48 3.23 -11.46
CA VAL A 73 5.53 2.74 -12.36
C VAL A 73 4.90 2.10 -13.59
N GLY A 74 5.35 2.53 -14.76
CA GLY A 74 4.82 2.12 -16.06
C GLY A 74 3.83 3.10 -16.70
N GLU A 75 3.51 4.22 -16.04
CA GLU A 75 2.76 5.31 -16.69
C GLU A 75 3.56 5.90 -17.87
N ILE A 76 2.85 6.29 -18.92
CA ILE A 76 3.50 6.89 -20.13
C ILE A 76 4.28 8.16 -19.78
N THR A 77 3.80 8.92 -18.80
CA THR A 77 4.38 10.21 -18.37
C THR A 77 5.21 10.11 -17.10
N GLU A 78 5.59 8.90 -16.70
CA GLU A 78 6.42 8.64 -15.52
C GLU A 78 7.76 9.38 -15.63
N PRO A 79 8.10 10.27 -14.67
CA PRO A 79 9.42 10.89 -14.65
C PRO A 79 10.50 9.90 -14.19
N ALA A 80 11.76 10.23 -14.43
CA ALA A 80 12.88 9.41 -13.96
C ALA A 80 12.99 9.48 -12.44
N ILE A 81 13.08 8.32 -11.78
CA ILE A 81 13.33 8.22 -10.33
C ILE A 81 14.79 8.59 -10.00
N THR A 82 14.99 9.25 -8.87
CA THR A 82 16.28 9.70 -8.36
C THR A 82 16.53 9.19 -6.93
N ASP A 83 17.68 9.54 -6.36
CA ASP A 83 18.06 9.28 -4.96
C ASP A 83 17.30 10.11 -3.92
N LYS A 84 16.48 11.08 -4.36
CA LYS A 84 15.60 11.89 -3.50
C LYS A 84 14.15 11.41 -3.48
N ASP A 85 13.86 10.38 -4.25
CA ASP A 85 12.51 9.88 -4.45
C ASP A 85 12.25 8.61 -3.63
N LEU A 86 10.99 8.28 -3.44
CA LEU A 86 10.54 7.09 -2.72
C LEU A 86 9.83 6.14 -3.67
N LEU A 87 10.28 4.88 -3.71
CA LEU A 87 9.55 3.78 -4.32
C LEU A 87 8.79 2.97 -3.27
N ILE A 88 7.47 2.90 -3.37
CA ILE A 88 6.60 2.05 -2.57
C ILE A 88 6.31 0.78 -3.36
N VAL A 89 6.76 -0.35 -2.83
CA VAL A 89 6.60 -1.67 -3.44
C VAL A 89 5.53 -2.47 -2.69
N GLY A 90 4.40 -2.76 -3.34
CA GLY A 90 3.38 -3.64 -2.79
C GLY A 90 3.57 -5.08 -3.25
N SER A 91 3.82 -5.98 -2.32
CA SER A 91 3.91 -7.42 -2.60
C SER A 91 3.75 -8.23 -1.31
N GLY A 92 2.62 -8.91 -1.12
CA GLY A 92 2.38 -9.74 0.07
C GLY A 92 3.50 -10.76 0.30
N SER A 93 3.93 -11.46 -0.74
CA SER A 93 5.01 -12.44 -0.65
C SER A 93 6.43 -11.85 -0.71
N GLY A 94 6.58 -10.62 -1.21
CA GLY A 94 7.89 -10.00 -1.47
C GLY A 94 8.74 -10.68 -2.57
N GLN A 95 8.13 -11.59 -3.36
CA GLN A 95 8.82 -12.37 -4.38
C GLN A 95 8.19 -12.25 -5.78
N SER A 96 7.30 -11.31 -5.98
CA SER A 96 6.71 -11.07 -7.31
C SER A 96 7.77 -10.51 -8.25
N ILE A 97 7.96 -11.15 -9.41
CA ILE A 97 9.09 -10.90 -10.33
C ILE A 97 9.18 -9.42 -10.75
N VAL A 98 8.07 -8.82 -11.16
CA VAL A 98 8.06 -7.44 -11.67
C VAL A 98 8.39 -6.44 -10.57
N PRO A 99 7.69 -6.38 -9.42
CA PRO A 99 8.03 -5.46 -8.36
C PRO A 99 9.46 -5.65 -7.82
N LEU A 100 9.92 -6.90 -7.69
CA LEU A 100 11.26 -7.22 -7.21
C LEU A 100 12.35 -6.68 -8.15
N ASN A 101 12.19 -6.83 -9.47
CA ASN A 101 13.18 -6.33 -10.44
C ASN A 101 13.17 -4.81 -10.52
N ILE A 102 12.01 -4.17 -10.39
CA ILE A 102 11.91 -2.71 -10.31
C ILE A 102 12.58 -2.19 -9.04
N ALA A 103 12.36 -2.84 -7.89
CA ALA A 103 13.05 -2.51 -6.65
C ALA A 103 14.58 -2.62 -6.78
N ARG A 104 15.09 -3.69 -7.41
CA ARG A 104 16.54 -3.84 -7.70
C ARG A 104 17.07 -2.68 -8.55
N LYS A 105 16.30 -2.26 -9.56
CA LYS A 105 16.69 -1.12 -10.40
C LYS A 105 16.70 0.19 -9.61
N ALA A 106 15.65 0.48 -8.83
CA ALA A 106 15.58 1.66 -7.98
C ALA A 106 16.70 1.69 -6.94
N HIS A 107 16.98 0.54 -6.30
CA HIS A 107 18.10 0.40 -5.36
C HIS A 107 19.44 0.74 -6.02
N SER A 108 19.68 0.30 -7.27
CA SER A 108 20.90 0.62 -8.01
C SER A 108 21.05 2.11 -8.39
N ILE A 109 19.96 2.86 -8.35
CA ILE A 109 19.94 4.31 -8.57
C ILE A 109 20.19 5.08 -7.25
N GLY A 110 19.96 4.43 -6.12
CA GLY A 110 20.06 5.02 -4.79
C GLY A 110 18.74 5.59 -4.25
N ALA A 111 17.61 5.30 -4.92
CA ALA A 111 16.30 5.74 -4.45
C ALA A 111 15.93 5.08 -3.11
N HIS A 112 15.16 5.80 -2.28
CA HIS A 112 14.57 5.22 -1.08
C HIS A 112 13.48 4.20 -1.44
N ILE A 113 13.43 3.09 -0.72
CA ILE A 113 12.49 2.00 -1.03
C ILE A 113 11.79 1.51 0.23
N VAL A 114 10.46 1.46 0.18
CA VAL A 114 9.62 0.87 1.22
C VAL A 114 8.85 -0.31 0.64
N HIS A 115 8.92 -1.45 1.32
CA HIS A 115 8.12 -2.61 0.99
C HIS A 115 6.88 -2.68 1.88
N ILE A 116 5.69 -2.74 1.30
CA ILE A 116 4.46 -3.10 2.01
C ILE A 116 4.13 -4.55 1.66
N GLY A 117 4.18 -5.43 2.65
CA GLY A 117 4.02 -6.86 2.43
C GLY A 117 3.68 -7.64 3.69
N SER A 118 3.63 -8.97 3.61
CA SER A 118 3.42 -9.85 4.76
C SER A 118 4.68 -10.63 5.14
N ASN A 119 5.41 -11.16 4.15
CA ASN A 119 6.59 -11.98 4.37
C ASN A 119 7.85 -11.14 4.64
N PRO A 120 8.38 -11.11 5.89
CA PRO A 120 9.57 -10.33 6.22
C PRO A 120 10.88 -10.98 5.75
N ASN A 121 10.84 -12.25 5.34
CA ASN A 121 12.00 -13.03 4.91
C ASN A 121 12.03 -13.23 3.38
N SER A 122 11.65 -12.23 2.64
CA SER A 122 11.66 -12.25 1.17
C SER A 122 12.94 -11.65 0.59
N ASP A 123 13.17 -11.88 -0.71
CA ASP A 123 14.28 -11.27 -1.46
C ASP A 123 14.22 -9.74 -1.48
N MET A 124 13.08 -9.15 -1.13
CA MET A 124 12.90 -7.70 -1.01
C MET A 124 13.71 -7.11 0.16
N LYS A 125 13.97 -7.90 1.20
CA LYS A 125 14.60 -7.46 2.46
C LYS A 125 15.93 -6.72 2.26
N GLU A 126 16.75 -7.20 1.33
CA GLU A 126 18.10 -6.63 1.08
C GLU A 126 18.06 -5.38 0.17
N LEU A 127 16.89 -5.00 -0.32
CA LEU A 127 16.72 -3.90 -1.29
C LEU A 127 16.03 -2.68 -0.69
N VAL A 128 15.40 -2.82 0.48
CA VAL A 128 14.50 -1.79 1.03
C VAL A 128 15.08 -1.16 2.30
N ASP A 129 14.77 0.10 2.52
CA ASP A 129 15.14 0.80 3.75
C ASP A 129 14.40 0.21 4.96
N PHE A 130 13.12 -0.10 4.77
CA PHE A 130 12.30 -0.80 5.76
C PHE A 130 11.06 -1.43 5.12
N MET A 131 10.38 -2.25 5.92
CA MET A 131 9.13 -2.92 5.54
C MET A 131 7.98 -2.48 6.45
N VAL A 132 6.87 -2.07 5.85
CA VAL A 132 5.56 -2.01 6.52
C VAL A 132 4.95 -3.41 6.42
N ARG A 133 4.90 -4.12 7.54
CA ARG A 133 4.33 -5.46 7.56
C ARG A 133 2.82 -5.40 7.83
N ILE A 134 2.03 -5.96 6.91
CA ILE A 134 0.63 -6.32 7.11
C ILE A 134 0.61 -7.84 7.25
N PRO A 135 0.56 -8.39 8.49
CA PRO A 135 0.84 -9.81 8.74
C PRO A 135 -0.38 -10.68 8.45
N VAL A 136 -0.78 -10.77 7.18
CA VAL A 136 -1.95 -11.54 6.75
C VAL A 136 -1.56 -12.65 5.79
N ARG A 137 -2.38 -13.70 5.74
CA ARG A 137 -2.16 -14.90 4.95
C ARG A 137 -1.79 -14.59 3.49
N THR A 138 -0.64 -15.13 3.09
CA THR A 138 -0.15 -15.14 1.72
C THR A 138 -0.16 -16.55 1.15
N LYS A 139 0.36 -16.71 -0.08
CA LYS A 139 0.55 -18.04 -0.69
C LYS A 139 1.52 -18.96 0.07
N PHE A 140 2.27 -18.43 1.05
CA PHE A 140 3.23 -19.20 1.84
C PHE A 140 2.66 -19.74 3.15
N TYR A 141 1.53 -19.23 3.62
CA TYR A 141 0.88 -19.67 4.86
C TYR A 141 1.86 -19.69 6.05
N LEU A 142 2.53 -18.56 6.29
CA LEU A 142 3.46 -18.44 7.41
C LEU A 142 2.70 -18.54 8.74
N GLU A 143 3.36 -19.14 9.76
CA GLU A 143 2.72 -19.41 11.06
C GLU A 143 2.25 -18.17 11.81
N ASP A 144 2.90 -17.03 11.58
CA ASP A 144 2.59 -15.75 12.23
C ASP A 144 1.71 -14.83 11.38
N GLU A 145 1.17 -15.32 10.25
CA GLU A 145 0.18 -14.63 9.44
C GLU A 145 -1.24 -14.79 10.01
N ILE A 146 -1.98 -13.69 10.07
CA ILE A 146 -3.41 -13.70 10.40
C ILE A 146 -4.15 -14.47 9.30
N ASP A 147 -4.86 -15.52 9.69
CA ASP A 147 -5.65 -16.33 8.77
C ASP A 147 -6.86 -15.54 8.24
N SER A 148 -7.33 -15.93 7.05
CA SER A 148 -8.45 -15.31 6.37
C SER A 148 -9.31 -16.36 5.67
N ARG A 149 -10.61 -16.19 5.72
CA ARG A 149 -11.59 -16.97 4.95
C ARG A 149 -11.84 -16.37 3.56
N GLN A 150 -11.34 -15.16 3.32
CA GLN A 150 -11.44 -14.54 2.02
C GLN A 150 -10.56 -15.25 0.99
N PRO A 151 -10.96 -15.26 -0.29
CA PRO A 151 -10.23 -15.97 -1.33
C PRO A 151 -8.89 -15.30 -1.63
N MET A 152 -7.88 -16.11 -1.97
CA MET A 152 -6.55 -15.67 -2.42
C MET A 152 -5.89 -14.74 -1.41
N THR A 153 -5.48 -13.53 -1.84
CA THR A 153 -4.86 -12.50 -1.02
C THR A 153 -5.77 -11.27 -0.81
N SER A 154 -7.09 -11.47 -0.87
CA SER A 154 -8.06 -10.37 -0.76
C SER A 154 -7.88 -9.55 0.51
N LEU A 155 -7.64 -10.20 1.66
CA LEU A 155 -7.39 -9.48 2.92
C LEU A 155 -6.17 -8.58 2.84
N PHE A 156 -5.08 -9.02 2.18
CA PHE A 156 -3.90 -8.19 1.98
C PHE A 156 -4.19 -6.97 1.11
N GLU A 157 -4.85 -7.18 -0.02
CA GLU A 157 -5.16 -6.13 -1.01
C GLU A 157 -6.07 -5.05 -0.43
N GLN A 158 -7.10 -5.45 0.31
CA GLN A 158 -8.02 -4.55 1.00
C GLN A 158 -7.32 -3.81 2.14
N SER A 159 -6.53 -4.52 2.94
CA SER A 159 -5.77 -3.92 4.04
C SER A 159 -4.75 -2.90 3.52
N LEU A 160 -4.09 -3.19 2.39
CA LEU A 160 -3.15 -2.28 1.74
C LEU A 160 -3.85 -0.97 1.33
N LEU A 161 -5.00 -1.06 0.66
CA LEU A 161 -5.78 0.12 0.27
C LEU A 161 -6.17 0.96 1.48
N LEU A 162 -6.76 0.32 2.49
CA LEU A 162 -7.20 1.01 3.71
C LEU A 162 -6.03 1.59 4.51
N PHE A 163 -4.88 0.90 4.55
CA PHE A 163 -3.66 1.43 5.15
C PHE A 163 -3.25 2.75 4.51
N GLY A 164 -3.23 2.83 3.18
CA GLY A 164 -2.91 4.07 2.46
C GLY A 164 -3.92 5.19 2.74
N ASP A 165 -5.21 4.89 2.74
CA ASP A 165 -6.25 5.88 3.07
C ASP A 165 -6.17 6.34 4.54
N ILE A 166 -5.83 5.45 5.48
CA ILE A 166 -5.59 5.81 6.89
C ILE A 166 -4.38 6.74 7.00
N CYS A 167 -3.27 6.45 6.33
CA CYS A 167 -2.10 7.33 6.31
C CYS A 167 -2.44 8.71 5.72
N ALA A 168 -3.18 8.75 4.62
CA ALA A 168 -3.64 10.00 4.03
C ALA A 168 -4.53 10.81 5.00
N LYS A 169 -5.45 10.13 5.70
CA LYS A 169 -6.30 10.75 6.73
C LYS A 169 -5.47 11.36 7.86
N MET A 170 -4.45 10.64 8.36
CA MET A 170 -3.56 11.15 9.41
C MET A 170 -2.76 12.37 8.95
N ILE A 171 -2.26 12.38 7.70
CA ILE A 171 -1.58 13.55 7.11
C ILE A 171 -2.51 14.76 7.05
N ILE A 172 -3.76 14.57 6.65
CA ILE A 172 -4.78 15.63 6.59
C ILE A 172 -5.02 16.22 7.99
N GLU A 173 -5.17 15.37 9.00
CA GLU A 173 -5.42 15.78 10.39
C GLU A 173 -4.22 16.53 10.99
N GLU A 174 -3.01 15.99 10.86
CA GLU A 174 -1.78 16.61 11.38
C GLU A 174 -1.52 17.98 10.76
N LYS A 175 -1.68 18.08 9.44
CA LYS A 175 -1.42 19.33 8.70
C LYS A 175 -2.62 20.29 8.67
N ASN A 176 -3.73 19.95 9.32
CA ASN A 176 -4.98 20.72 9.32
C ASN A 176 -5.44 21.11 7.90
N ILE A 177 -5.34 20.17 6.95
CA ILE A 177 -5.74 20.40 5.57
C ILE A 177 -7.27 20.51 5.49
N ASP A 178 -7.77 21.58 4.87
CA ASP A 178 -9.21 21.71 4.60
C ASP A 178 -9.67 20.65 3.59
N LEU A 179 -10.62 19.81 4.00
CA LEU A 179 -11.17 18.75 3.15
C LEU A 179 -11.80 19.29 1.86
N LYS A 180 -12.38 20.49 1.90
CA LYS A 180 -12.92 21.12 0.69
C LYS A 180 -11.81 21.61 -0.24
N GLY A 181 -10.68 22.03 0.31
CA GLY A 181 -9.51 22.47 -0.46
C GLY A 181 -8.87 21.35 -1.27
N LEU A 182 -9.07 20.08 -0.89
CA LEU A 182 -8.54 18.93 -1.63
C LEU A 182 -9.09 18.81 -3.05
N TRP A 183 -10.28 19.36 -3.32
CA TRP A 183 -10.89 19.36 -4.65
C TRP A 183 -10.06 20.09 -5.71
N GLN A 184 -9.14 20.97 -5.33
CA GLN A 184 -8.22 21.62 -6.27
C GLN A 184 -7.27 20.62 -6.98
N TYR A 185 -7.01 19.46 -6.36
CA TYR A 185 -6.17 18.39 -6.91
C TYR A 185 -6.98 17.26 -7.56
N HIS A 186 -8.32 17.36 -7.51
CA HIS A 186 -9.18 16.38 -8.17
C HIS A 186 -9.20 16.61 -9.69
N ALA A 187 -9.31 15.52 -10.46
CA ALA A 187 -9.49 15.63 -11.89
C ALA A 187 -10.77 16.44 -12.20
N ASN A 188 -10.69 17.36 -13.16
CA ASN A 188 -11.76 18.28 -13.50
C ASN A 188 -12.21 18.19 -14.98
N LEU A 189 -11.76 17.13 -15.66
CA LEU A 189 -12.15 16.82 -17.06
C LEU A 189 -13.16 15.66 -17.13
N GLU A 190 -13.76 15.28 -16.03
CA GLU A 190 -14.79 14.24 -15.94
C GLU A 190 -16.19 14.85 -15.73
#